data_a14988606c185fb3bef6a7db8cd6f528
#
_entry.id   a14988606c185fb3bef6a7db8cd6f528
#
_cell.length_a   1.000
_cell.length_b   1.000
_cell.length_c   1.000
_cell.angle_alpha   90.00
_cell.angle_beta   90.00
_cell.angle_gamma   90.00
#
_symmetry.space_group_name_H-M   'P 1'
#
loop_
_entity.id
_entity.type
_entity.pdbx_description
1 polymer ?
#
loop_
_entity_poly.entity_id
_entity_poly.type
_entity_poly.pdbx_seq_one_letter_code
_entity_poly.pdbx_strand_id
1 'polypeptide(L)'
;MKRIGIIGVGLLGTAVASRLLAKGFEVAGYDTRPEQVRALARSGLIEARSAGDAVSGTDAVFTILTTPDVVETVWLGAGGLLDTAAPQTALLQMSTITPALARRLGEAAAARGRRFLDTPISGTSTAVAKGGGTIFVGGERAVFEACRPAFDAIAGRTVHVGPVGTASVAKLAANLIGGISAIALAEALVLGAKEGLAPADLLAALSQSPVHSGTMDMRGPLMVSHRFDPHIRLDLYLKDFGLMLKEAERLGMPLPLTSVAHQLCTATSAAGHGHEDLAAVITTLEHLAGIRS
;
A
#
# COMPACT_ATOMS: atom_id res chain seq x y z
N MET A 1 13.16 8.78 -19.65
CA MET A 1 12.45 9.25 -18.42
C MET A 1 13.48 9.90 -17.51
N LYS A 2 13.23 11.14 -17.11
CA LYS A 2 14.19 11.94 -16.33
C LYS A 2 13.48 12.70 -15.19
N ARG A 3 12.30 13.23 -15.45
CA ARG A 3 11.51 14.03 -14.50
C ARG A 3 10.22 13.31 -14.11
N ILE A 4 9.97 13.19 -12.81
CA ILE A 4 8.86 12.43 -12.24
C ILE A 4 8.06 13.30 -11.29
N GLY A 5 6.74 13.30 -11.42
CA GLY A 5 5.81 13.90 -10.47
C GLY A 5 5.36 12.89 -9.41
N ILE A 6 5.16 13.36 -8.18
CA ILE A 6 4.54 12.56 -7.11
C ILE A 6 3.42 13.37 -6.47
N ILE A 7 2.23 12.79 -6.42
CA ILE A 7 1.08 13.35 -5.74
C ILE A 7 0.73 12.43 -4.56
N GLY A 8 0.86 12.97 -3.35
CA GLY A 8 0.80 12.24 -2.09
C GLY A 8 2.20 11.88 -1.57
N VAL A 9 2.74 12.74 -0.69
CA VAL A 9 4.08 12.59 -0.07
C VAL A 9 3.94 12.18 1.41
N GLY A 10 3.02 11.23 1.67
CA GLY A 10 2.93 10.54 2.96
C GLY A 10 4.08 9.56 3.18
N LEU A 11 3.98 8.63 4.13
CA LEU A 11 5.06 7.67 4.45
C LEU A 11 5.57 6.92 3.22
N LEU A 12 4.67 6.34 2.43
CA LEU A 12 5.04 5.60 1.22
C LEU A 12 5.53 6.53 0.12
N GLY A 13 4.85 7.67 -0.11
CA GLY A 13 5.27 8.65 -1.11
C GLY A 13 6.65 9.23 -0.84
N THR A 14 6.96 9.46 0.43
CA THR A 14 8.31 9.85 0.90
C THR A 14 9.35 8.79 0.55
N ALA A 15 9.06 7.52 0.81
CA ALA A 15 9.97 6.42 0.48
C ALA A 15 10.20 6.32 -1.04
N VAL A 16 9.14 6.42 -1.84
CA VAL A 16 9.22 6.41 -3.32
C VAL A 16 10.02 7.59 -3.82
N ALA A 17 9.73 8.82 -3.35
CA ALA A 17 10.45 10.03 -3.74
C ALA A 17 11.95 9.93 -3.42
N SER A 18 12.29 9.51 -2.20
CA SER A 18 13.67 9.35 -1.76
C SER A 18 14.44 8.35 -2.64
N ARG A 19 13.81 7.25 -3.02
CA ARG A 19 14.41 6.24 -3.91
C ARG A 19 14.69 6.82 -5.30
N LEU A 20 13.73 7.54 -5.87
CA LEU A 20 13.87 8.17 -7.18
C LEU A 20 14.99 9.23 -7.18
N LEU A 21 15.01 10.11 -6.16
CA LEU A 21 16.05 11.11 -5.98
C LEU A 21 17.44 10.46 -5.85
N ALA A 22 17.57 9.40 -5.05
CA ALA A 22 18.82 8.68 -4.87
C ALA A 22 19.33 7.99 -6.16
N LYS A 23 18.45 7.76 -7.13
CA LYS A 23 18.78 7.22 -8.46
C LYS A 23 18.93 8.28 -9.54
N GLY A 24 18.94 9.57 -9.15
CA GLY A 24 19.23 10.68 -10.04
C GLY A 24 18.05 11.18 -10.87
N PHE A 25 16.80 10.82 -10.52
CA PHE A 25 15.63 11.42 -11.12
C PHE A 25 15.39 12.82 -10.55
N GLU A 26 14.91 13.72 -11.38
CA GLU A 26 14.33 15.00 -10.95
C GLU A 26 12.89 14.72 -10.47
N VAL A 27 12.59 15.03 -9.21
CA VAL A 27 11.30 14.70 -8.60
C VAL A 27 10.58 15.96 -8.15
N ALA A 28 9.38 16.20 -8.68
CA ALA A 28 8.45 17.24 -8.22
C ALA A 28 7.37 16.58 -7.35
N GLY A 29 7.12 17.10 -6.14
CA GLY A 29 6.18 16.53 -5.20
C GLY A 29 5.10 17.50 -4.74
N TYR A 30 3.87 16.99 -4.59
CA TYR A 30 2.74 17.70 -4.02
C TYR A 30 2.04 16.85 -2.95
N ASP A 31 1.71 17.46 -1.83
CA ASP A 31 0.81 16.92 -0.79
C ASP A 31 -0.03 18.07 -0.25
N THR A 32 -1.24 17.77 0.19
CA THR A 32 -2.11 18.76 0.87
C THR A 32 -1.54 19.22 2.22
N ARG A 33 -0.57 18.50 2.75
CA ARG A 33 0.22 18.84 3.94
C ARG A 33 1.63 19.29 3.50
N PRO A 34 1.87 20.60 3.35
CA PRO A 34 3.13 21.12 2.80
C PRO A 34 4.38 20.71 3.58
N GLU A 35 4.24 20.45 4.89
CA GLU A 35 5.34 20.01 5.74
C GLU A 35 5.94 18.68 5.28
N GLN A 36 5.15 17.78 4.71
CA GLN A 36 5.61 16.50 4.16
C GLN A 36 6.54 16.71 2.96
N VAL A 37 6.19 17.65 2.10
CA VAL A 37 7.01 18.02 0.91
C VAL A 37 8.29 18.71 1.33
N ARG A 38 8.19 19.71 2.26
CA ARG A 38 9.35 20.47 2.77
C ARG A 38 10.38 19.59 3.44
N ALA A 39 9.96 18.52 4.12
CA ALA A 39 10.87 17.57 4.74
C ALA A 39 11.84 16.95 3.72
N LEU A 40 11.38 16.75 2.46
CA LEU A 40 12.18 16.17 1.38
C LEU A 40 12.88 17.22 0.50
N ALA A 41 12.54 18.49 0.61
CA ALA A 41 13.17 19.56 -0.19
C ALA A 41 14.68 19.60 0.02
N ARG A 42 15.16 19.32 1.24
CA ARG A 42 16.61 19.22 1.57
C ARG A 42 17.30 18.06 0.85
N SER A 43 16.54 17.06 0.40
CA SER A 43 17.04 15.92 -0.37
C SER A 43 16.91 16.13 -1.89
N GLY A 44 16.52 17.34 -2.33
CA GLY A 44 16.41 17.70 -3.75
C GLY A 44 15.01 17.56 -4.34
N LEU A 45 13.97 17.30 -3.54
CA LEU A 45 12.60 17.32 -4.04
C LEU A 45 12.18 18.74 -4.41
N ILE A 46 11.61 18.91 -5.59
CA ILE A 46 11.04 20.19 -6.04
C ILE A 46 9.62 20.30 -5.45
N GLU A 47 9.38 21.33 -4.67
CA GLU A 47 8.06 21.59 -4.08
C GLU A 47 7.11 22.13 -5.15
N ALA A 48 6.06 21.38 -5.45
CA ALA A 48 4.97 21.79 -6.32
C ALA A 48 3.84 22.45 -5.51
N ARG A 49 3.24 23.51 -6.09
CA ARG A 49 2.18 24.32 -5.43
C ARG A 49 0.79 23.68 -5.56
N SER A 50 0.63 22.77 -6.52
CA SER A 50 -0.61 22.06 -6.82
C SER A 50 -0.31 20.71 -7.45
N ALA A 51 -1.33 19.83 -7.53
CA ALA A 51 -1.22 18.59 -8.27
C ALA A 51 -0.86 18.83 -9.75
N GLY A 52 -1.48 19.84 -10.38
CA GLY A 52 -1.17 20.22 -11.77
C GLY A 52 0.28 20.70 -11.95
N ASP A 53 0.82 21.44 -10.97
CA ASP A 53 2.22 21.88 -10.99
C ASP A 53 3.18 20.69 -10.87
N ALA A 54 2.87 19.70 -10.01
CA ALA A 54 3.65 18.48 -9.88
C ALA A 54 3.67 17.62 -11.16
N VAL A 55 2.69 17.77 -12.04
CA VAL A 55 2.56 17.03 -13.30
C VAL A 55 3.25 17.75 -14.46
N SER A 56 3.39 19.08 -14.37
CA SER A 56 3.87 19.91 -15.48
C SER A 56 5.28 19.54 -15.92
N GLY A 57 5.44 19.20 -17.20
CA GLY A 57 6.72 18.87 -17.80
C GLY A 57 7.34 17.54 -17.30
N THR A 58 6.54 16.65 -16.72
CA THR A 58 7.03 15.33 -16.25
C THR A 58 6.88 14.25 -17.30
N ASP A 59 7.77 13.24 -17.25
CA ASP A 59 7.69 12.04 -18.07
C ASP A 59 6.69 11.04 -17.50
N ALA A 60 6.58 11.00 -16.16
CA ALA A 60 5.64 10.15 -15.43
C ALA A 60 5.17 10.81 -14.13
N VAL A 61 4.00 10.40 -13.65
CA VAL A 61 3.43 10.86 -12.38
C VAL A 61 2.93 9.67 -11.57
N PHE A 62 3.40 9.54 -10.33
CA PHE A 62 2.85 8.60 -9.36
C PHE A 62 1.79 9.28 -8.48
N THR A 63 0.65 8.63 -8.30
CA THR A 63 -0.32 9.02 -7.26
C THR A 63 -0.31 8.01 -6.13
N ILE A 64 -0.07 8.48 -4.89
CA ILE A 64 0.07 7.66 -3.69
C ILE A 64 -0.83 8.27 -2.61
N LEU A 65 -2.11 7.99 -2.72
CA LEU A 65 -3.19 8.66 -1.99
C LEU A 65 -3.85 7.69 -0.99
N THR A 66 -4.53 8.25 0.00
CA THR A 66 -5.00 7.48 1.16
C THR A 66 -6.29 6.70 0.91
N THR A 67 -7.23 7.27 0.17
CA THR A 67 -8.57 6.68 -0.04
C THR A 67 -8.96 6.65 -1.52
N PRO A 68 -9.86 5.73 -1.93
CA PRO A 68 -10.41 5.70 -3.29
C PRO A 68 -11.08 7.01 -3.70
N ASP A 69 -11.80 7.68 -2.81
CA ASP A 69 -12.50 8.94 -3.10
C ASP A 69 -11.53 10.07 -3.43
N VAL A 70 -10.42 10.14 -2.68
CA VAL A 70 -9.33 11.11 -2.97
C VAL A 70 -8.67 10.77 -4.31
N VAL A 71 -8.44 9.48 -4.61
CA VAL A 71 -7.94 9.06 -5.92
C VAL A 71 -8.89 9.51 -7.02
N GLU A 72 -10.17 9.23 -6.89
CA GLU A 72 -11.19 9.62 -7.87
C GLU A 72 -11.22 11.13 -8.10
N THR A 73 -11.23 11.91 -7.03
CA THR A 73 -11.21 13.38 -7.10
C THR A 73 -9.97 13.91 -7.82
N VAL A 74 -8.79 13.40 -7.49
CA VAL A 74 -7.51 13.85 -8.08
C VAL A 74 -7.42 13.46 -9.56
N TRP A 75 -7.99 12.32 -9.95
CA TRP A 75 -7.92 11.83 -11.33
C TRP A 75 -9.02 12.39 -12.23
N LEU A 76 -10.27 12.36 -11.76
CA LEU A 76 -11.48 12.62 -12.54
C LEU A 76 -12.15 13.96 -12.23
N GLY A 77 -11.75 14.63 -11.14
CA GLY A 77 -12.28 15.95 -10.77
C GLY A 77 -11.95 17.02 -11.83
N ALA A 78 -12.68 18.11 -11.82
CA ALA A 78 -12.42 19.26 -12.70
C ALA A 78 -10.99 19.78 -12.50
N GLY A 79 -10.21 19.87 -13.59
CA GLY A 79 -8.79 20.19 -13.52
C GLY A 79 -7.92 19.09 -12.92
N GLY A 80 -8.42 17.84 -12.85
CA GLY A 80 -7.70 16.68 -12.36
C GLY A 80 -6.58 16.21 -13.31
N LEU A 81 -5.95 15.11 -12.97
CA LEU A 81 -4.78 14.61 -13.70
C LEU A 81 -5.06 14.32 -15.18
N LEU A 82 -6.24 13.78 -15.49
CA LEU A 82 -6.62 13.45 -16.86
C LEU A 82 -6.80 14.70 -17.75
N ASP A 83 -7.09 15.85 -17.14
CA ASP A 83 -7.24 17.11 -17.86
C ASP A 83 -5.90 17.85 -17.98
N THR A 84 -5.05 17.78 -16.95
CA THR A 84 -3.83 18.60 -16.82
C THR A 84 -2.55 17.93 -17.33
N ALA A 85 -2.48 16.58 -17.31
CA ALA A 85 -1.30 15.87 -17.77
C ALA A 85 -1.09 16.00 -19.29
N ALA A 86 0.15 16.13 -19.73
CA ALA A 86 0.48 16.09 -21.15
C ALA A 86 0.23 14.68 -21.75
N PRO A 87 -0.12 14.55 -23.03
CA PRO A 87 -0.43 13.25 -23.65
C PRO A 87 0.69 12.20 -23.51
N GLN A 88 1.94 12.65 -23.51
CA GLN A 88 3.12 11.77 -23.39
C GLN A 88 3.43 11.36 -21.96
N THR A 89 2.89 12.05 -20.94
CA THR A 89 3.13 11.72 -19.52
C THR A 89 2.48 10.39 -19.16
N ALA A 90 3.24 9.47 -18.57
CA ALA A 90 2.71 8.23 -18.04
C ALA A 90 2.06 8.47 -16.66
N LEU A 91 0.81 8.13 -16.52
CA LEU A 91 0.04 8.28 -15.28
C LEU A 91 0.00 6.97 -14.51
N LEU A 92 0.63 6.93 -13.34
CA LEU A 92 0.93 5.73 -12.58
C LEU A 92 0.14 5.76 -11.26
N GLN A 93 -0.93 4.97 -11.18
CA GLN A 93 -1.78 4.88 -9.99
C GLN A 93 -1.21 3.84 -9.02
N MET A 94 -0.63 4.27 -7.88
CA MET A 94 0.03 3.39 -6.92
C MET A 94 -0.75 3.18 -5.63
N SER A 95 -1.84 3.92 -5.40
CA SER A 95 -2.68 3.75 -4.22
C SER A 95 -3.41 2.40 -4.24
N THR A 96 -3.71 1.84 -3.06
CA THR A 96 -4.56 0.64 -2.98
C THR A 96 -6.03 1.04 -3.19
N ILE A 97 -6.59 0.60 -4.31
CA ILE A 97 -7.98 0.83 -4.74
C ILE A 97 -8.63 -0.47 -5.20
N THR A 98 -9.94 -0.43 -5.47
CA THR A 98 -10.62 -1.59 -6.07
C THR A 98 -10.22 -1.78 -7.54
N PRO A 99 -10.18 -3.02 -8.05
CA PRO A 99 -9.98 -3.29 -9.47
C PRO A 99 -11.00 -2.59 -10.38
N ALA A 100 -12.23 -2.42 -9.89
CA ALA A 100 -13.28 -1.71 -10.61
C ALA A 100 -12.93 -0.22 -10.80
N LEU A 101 -12.43 0.45 -9.75
CA LEU A 101 -11.99 1.84 -9.85
C LEU A 101 -10.76 1.96 -10.77
N ALA A 102 -9.78 1.06 -10.65
CA ALA A 102 -8.61 1.05 -11.52
C ALA A 102 -9.01 0.95 -13.01
N ARG A 103 -9.94 0.06 -13.36
CA ARG A 103 -10.46 -0.06 -14.74
C ARG A 103 -11.15 1.23 -15.20
N ARG A 104 -12.01 1.82 -14.36
CA ARG A 104 -12.69 3.09 -14.67
C ARG A 104 -11.70 4.24 -14.91
N LEU A 105 -10.64 4.33 -14.13
CA LEU A 105 -9.57 5.32 -14.36
C LEU A 105 -8.85 5.06 -15.68
N GLY A 106 -8.53 3.80 -15.98
CA GLY A 106 -7.89 3.42 -17.24
C GLY A 106 -8.74 3.70 -18.46
N GLU A 107 -10.05 3.42 -18.42
CA GLU A 107 -11.01 3.76 -19.47
C GLU A 107 -11.10 5.27 -19.69
N ALA A 108 -11.20 6.04 -18.60
CA ALA A 108 -11.24 7.50 -18.66
C ALA A 108 -9.94 8.09 -19.20
N ALA A 109 -8.79 7.48 -18.89
CA ALA A 109 -7.48 7.85 -19.43
C ALA A 109 -7.39 7.54 -20.93
N ALA A 110 -7.80 6.34 -21.35
CA ALA A 110 -7.81 5.94 -22.76
C ALA A 110 -8.71 6.82 -23.61
N ALA A 111 -9.90 7.19 -23.11
CA ALA A 111 -10.82 8.10 -23.79
C ALA A 111 -10.19 9.51 -24.04
N ARG A 112 -9.16 9.89 -23.30
CA ARG A 112 -8.41 11.14 -23.45
C ARG A 112 -7.01 10.94 -24.09
N GLY A 113 -6.73 9.76 -24.62
CA GLY A 113 -5.43 9.42 -25.22
C GLY A 113 -4.26 9.49 -24.21
N ARG A 114 -4.50 9.22 -22.92
CA ARG A 114 -3.48 9.23 -21.86
C ARG A 114 -2.89 7.86 -21.65
N ARG A 115 -1.60 7.82 -21.31
CA ARG A 115 -0.90 6.58 -20.90
C ARG A 115 -1.17 6.31 -19.44
N PHE A 116 -1.79 5.19 -19.13
CA PHE A 116 -2.17 4.82 -17.77
C PHE A 116 -1.62 3.45 -17.40
N LEU A 117 -1.11 3.33 -16.16
CA LEU A 117 -0.82 2.07 -15.53
C LEU A 117 -1.38 2.01 -14.10
N ASP A 118 -1.96 0.87 -13.75
CA ASP A 118 -2.31 0.47 -12.40
C ASP A 118 -1.07 -0.15 -11.75
N THR A 119 -0.48 0.51 -10.74
CA THR A 119 0.87 0.19 -10.25
C THR A 119 0.98 0.10 -8.72
N PRO A 120 0.06 -0.59 -8.04
CA PRO A 120 0.13 -0.73 -6.58
C PRO A 120 1.41 -1.44 -6.15
N ILE A 121 1.92 -1.04 -4.98
CA ILE A 121 3.12 -1.63 -4.39
C ILE A 121 2.75 -2.51 -3.18
N SER A 122 3.37 -3.68 -3.08
CA SER A 122 3.35 -4.57 -1.93
C SER A 122 4.66 -4.45 -1.18
N GLY A 123 4.60 -3.96 0.05
CA GLY A 123 5.74 -3.68 0.92
C GLY A 123 5.43 -2.50 1.84
N THR A 124 6.13 -2.42 2.97
CA THR A 124 6.03 -1.29 3.89
C THR A 124 6.84 -0.10 3.40
N SER A 125 6.55 1.11 3.86
CA SER A 125 7.35 2.30 3.53
C SER A 125 8.83 2.12 3.89
N THR A 126 9.12 1.46 5.01
CA THR A 126 10.48 1.11 5.45
C THR A 126 11.17 0.13 4.51
N ALA A 127 10.46 -0.88 4.02
CA ALA A 127 11.00 -1.82 3.04
C ALA A 127 11.29 -1.12 1.71
N VAL A 128 10.36 -0.29 1.22
CA VAL A 128 10.51 0.48 -0.02
C VAL A 128 11.67 1.48 0.09
N ALA A 129 11.83 2.17 1.22
CA ALA A 129 12.96 3.07 1.46
C ALA A 129 14.32 2.37 1.32
N LYS A 130 14.38 1.07 1.62
CA LYS A 130 15.57 0.21 1.44
C LYS A 130 15.64 -0.44 0.04
N GLY A 131 14.74 -0.11 -0.87
CA GLY A 131 14.67 -0.69 -2.21
C GLY A 131 14.00 -2.06 -2.27
N GLY A 132 13.29 -2.47 -1.21
CA GLY A 132 12.49 -3.68 -1.17
C GLY A 132 11.06 -3.46 -1.69
N GLY A 133 10.24 -4.50 -1.58
CA GLY A 133 8.87 -4.50 -2.06
C GLY A 133 8.72 -4.99 -3.49
N THR A 134 7.46 -5.13 -3.91
CA THR A 134 7.09 -5.58 -5.26
C THR A 134 6.04 -4.63 -5.83
N ILE A 135 6.29 -4.06 -6.99
CA ILE A 135 5.30 -3.30 -7.76
C ILE A 135 4.58 -4.28 -8.68
N PHE A 136 3.25 -4.39 -8.55
CA PHE A 136 2.41 -5.05 -9.55
C PHE A 136 2.05 -4.01 -10.60
N VAL A 137 2.08 -4.38 -11.88
CA VAL A 137 1.76 -3.45 -12.97
C VAL A 137 0.69 -4.06 -13.87
N GLY A 138 -0.42 -3.31 -14.01
CA GLY A 138 -1.49 -3.61 -14.96
C GLY A 138 -1.61 -2.49 -15.98
N GLY A 139 -1.68 -2.87 -17.25
CA GLY A 139 -1.82 -1.93 -18.36
C GLY A 139 -0.98 -2.30 -19.57
N GLU A 140 -0.83 -1.37 -20.50
CA GLU A 140 -0.12 -1.60 -21.75
C GLU A 140 1.38 -1.89 -21.53
N ARG A 141 1.85 -2.98 -22.14
CA ARG A 141 3.23 -3.44 -22.01
C ARG A 141 4.26 -2.40 -22.46
N ALA A 142 3.98 -1.68 -23.53
CA ALA A 142 4.88 -0.64 -24.04
C ALA A 142 5.06 0.51 -23.04
N VAL A 143 3.98 0.91 -22.36
CA VAL A 143 4.04 1.95 -21.30
C VAL A 143 4.79 1.41 -20.08
N PHE A 144 4.58 0.15 -19.70
CA PHE A 144 5.33 -0.49 -18.62
C PHE A 144 6.83 -0.49 -18.89
N GLU A 145 7.26 -0.93 -20.07
CA GLU A 145 8.71 -0.98 -20.41
C GLU A 145 9.33 0.44 -20.43
N ALA A 146 8.58 1.45 -20.90
CA ALA A 146 9.03 2.84 -20.86
C ALA A 146 9.20 3.38 -19.41
N CYS A 147 8.40 2.87 -18.45
CA CYS A 147 8.45 3.25 -17.04
C CYS A 147 9.39 2.36 -16.19
N ARG A 148 9.91 1.26 -16.73
CA ARG A 148 10.78 0.32 -16.01
C ARG A 148 11.91 0.99 -15.23
N PRO A 149 12.66 1.99 -15.78
CA PRO A 149 13.73 2.64 -15.02
C PRO A 149 13.26 3.28 -13.70
N ALA A 150 12.04 3.83 -13.66
CA ALA A 150 11.48 4.38 -12.44
C ALA A 150 11.05 3.26 -11.46
N PHE A 151 10.46 2.19 -11.95
CA PHE A 151 10.09 1.05 -11.11
C PHE A 151 11.30 0.39 -10.47
N ASP A 152 12.36 0.15 -11.24
CA ASP A 152 13.62 -0.46 -10.77
C ASP A 152 14.35 0.45 -9.75
N ALA A 153 14.14 1.76 -9.83
CA ALA A 153 14.64 2.70 -8.83
C ALA A 153 13.90 2.57 -7.49
N ILE A 154 12.59 2.28 -7.52
CA ILE A 154 11.71 2.27 -6.35
C ILE A 154 11.79 0.93 -5.60
N ALA A 155 11.62 -0.18 -6.29
CA ALA A 155 11.40 -1.50 -5.69
C ALA A 155 12.33 -2.57 -6.26
N GLY A 156 12.62 -3.60 -5.44
CA GLY A 156 13.49 -4.72 -5.84
C GLY A 156 12.84 -5.66 -6.87
N ARG A 157 11.52 -5.63 -7.01
CA ARG A 157 10.77 -6.45 -7.95
C ARG A 157 9.65 -5.67 -8.60
N THR A 158 9.46 -5.90 -9.90
CA THR A 158 8.33 -5.36 -10.66
C THR A 158 7.75 -6.45 -11.54
N VAL A 159 6.45 -6.66 -11.45
CA VAL A 159 5.75 -7.75 -12.15
C VAL A 159 4.60 -7.18 -12.97
N HIS A 160 4.68 -7.31 -14.29
CA HIS A 160 3.56 -7.01 -15.17
C HIS A 160 2.57 -8.17 -15.13
N VAL A 161 1.36 -7.93 -14.63
CA VAL A 161 0.36 -8.96 -14.34
C VAL A 161 -0.82 -8.97 -15.33
N GLY A 162 -0.82 -8.10 -16.33
CA GLY A 162 -1.86 -8.11 -17.37
C GLY A 162 -2.50 -6.73 -17.63
N PRO A 163 -3.76 -6.67 -18.05
CA PRO A 163 -4.49 -5.43 -18.31
C PRO A 163 -4.69 -4.58 -17.06
N VAL A 164 -5.17 -3.34 -17.24
CA VAL A 164 -5.54 -2.44 -16.14
C VAL A 164 -6.55 -3.12 -15.20
N GLY A 165 -6.35 -2.95 -13.90
CA GLY A 165 -7.13 -3.54 -12.82
C GLY A 165 -6.60 -4.88 -12.32
N THR A 166 -5.78 -5.62 -13.10
CA THR A 166 -5.19 -6.89 -12.64
C THR A 166 -4.13 -6.68 -11.56
N ALA A 167 -3.41 -5.57 -11.59
CA ALA A 167 -2.47 -5.22 -10.54
C ALA A 167 -3.18 -4.90 -9.21
N SER A 168 -4.30 -4.20 -9.26
CA SER A 168 -5.16 -4.00 -8.09
C SER A 168 -5.70 -5.31 -7.54
N VAL A 169 -6.08 -6.29 -8.39
CA VAL A 169 -6.45 -7.66 -7.94
C VAL A 169 -5.28 -8.31 -7.19
N ALA A 170 -4.08 -8.30 -7.79
CA ALA A 170 -2.88 -8.89 -7.18
C ALA A 170 -2.56 -8.21 -5.83
N LYS A 171 -2.71 -6.89 -5.75
CA LYS A 171 -2.49 -6.14 -4.51
C LYS A 171 -3.50 -6.51 -3.44
N LEU A 172 -4.79 -6.57 -3.74
CA LEU A 172 -5.82 -6.97 -2.78
C LEU A 172 -5.59 -8.42 -2.31
N ALA A 173 -5.26 -9.34 -3.22
CA ALA A 173 -4.95 -10.73 -2.88
C ALA A 173 -3.71 -10.83 -1.96
N ALA A 174 -2.64 -10.08 -2.24
CA ALA A 174 -1.45 -10.04 -1.38
C ALA A 174 -1.78 -9.49 0.03
N ASN A 175 -2.58 -8.41 0.11
CA ASN A 175 -2.98 -7.84 1.39
C ASN A 175 -3.97 -8.76 2.14
N LEU A 176 -4.85 -9.48 1.44
CA LEU A 176 -5.73 -10.49 2.03
C LEU A 176 -4.91 -11.58 2.74
N ILE A 177 -3.97 -12.19 2.00
CA ILE A 177 -3.12 -13.24 2.56
C ILE A 177 -2.30 -12.69 3.74
N GLY A 178 -1.66 -11.53 3.57
CA GLY A 178 -0.83 -10.92 4.62
C GLY A 178 -1.62 -10.56 5.89
N GLY A 179 -2.84 -10.05 5.72
CA GLY A 179 -3.70 -9.69 6.86
C GLY A 179 -4.23 -10.89 7.63
N ILE A 180 -4.76 -11.88 6.90
CA ILE A 180 -5.26 -13.12 7.52
C ILE A 180 -4.11 -13.88 8.19
N SER A 181 -2.93 -13.94 7.57
CA SER A 181 -1.75 -14.57 8.18
C SER A 181 -1.31 -13.88 9.48
N ALA A 182 -1.45 -12.56 9.57
CA ALA A 182 -1.15 -11.84 10.82
C ALA A 182 -2.14 -12.21 11.94
N ILE A 183 -3.42 -12.31 11.62
CA ILE A 183 -4.45 -12.70 12.60
C ILE A 183 -4.27 -14.16 13.03
N ALA A 184 -4.03 -15.05 12.07
CA ALA A 184 -3.75 -16.46 12.37
C ALA A 184 -2.51 -16.64 13.27
N LEU A 185 -1.47 -15.83 13.06
CA LEU A 185 -0.30 -15.81 13.94
C LEU A 185 -0.67 -15.36 15.35
N ALA A 186 -1.47 -14.28 15.47
CA ALA A 186 -1.92 -13.78 16.76
C ALA A 186 -2.74 -14.84 17.52
N GLU A 187 -3.68 -15.54 16.84
CA GLU A 187 -4.44 -16.67 17.43
C GLU A 187 -3.52 -17.79 17.91
N ALA A 188 -2.51 -18.15 17.09
CA ALA A 188 -1.55 -19.20 17.46
C ALA A 188 -0.72 -18.82 18.70
N LEU A 189 -0.25 -17.56 18.79
CA LEU A 189 0.51 -17.09 19.96
C LEU A 189 -0.35 -17.05 21.22
N VAL A 190 -1.62 -16.62 21.12
CA VAL A 190 -2.58 -16.60 22.23
C VAL A 190 -2.91 -18.02 22.67
N LEU A 191 -3.12 -18.96 21.75
CA LEU A 191 -3.33 -20.38 22.05
C LEU A 191 -2.14 -20.95 22.83
N GLY A 192 -0.91 -20.74 22.34
CA GLY A 192 0.30 -21.19 23.03
C GLY A 192 0.45 -20.62 24.43
N ALA A 193 0.16 -19.33 24.60
CA ALA A 193 0.21 -18.67 25.91
C ALA A 193 -0.80 -19.28 26.90
N LYS A 194 -2.00 -19.65 26.43
CA LYS A 194 -3.01 -20.34 27.26
C LYS A 194 -2.55 -21.73 27.72
N GLU A 195 -1.75 -22.43 26.92
CA GLU A 195 -1.14 -23.69 27.24
C GLU A 195 0.18 -23.58 28.04
N GLY A 196 0.60 -22.34 28.35
CA GLY A 196 1.79 -22.09 29.15
C GLY A 196 3.10 -22.03 28.35
N LEU A 197 3.03 -22.02 27.01
CA LEU A 197 4.19 -21.84 26.15
C LEU A 197 4.45 -20.35 25.92
N ALA A 198 5.68 -19.90 26.24
CA ALA A 198 6.04 -18.49 26.07
C ALA A 198 5.89 -18.07 24.58
N PRO A 199 5.25 -16.93 24.28
CA PRO A 199 5.05 -16.47 22.89
C PRO A 199 6.36 -16.36 22.09
N ALA A 200 7.47 -15.99 22.72
CA ALA A 200 8.78 -15.92 22.08
C ALA A 200 9.29 -17.29 21.63
N ASP A 201 9.14 -18.31 22.48
CA ASP A 201 9.59 -19.68 22.17
C ASP A 201 8.71 -20.30 21.07
N LEU A 202 7.39 -20.06 21.13
CA LEU A 202 6.49 -20.52 20.09
C LEU A 202 6.80 -19.85 18.75
N LEU A 203 7.02 -18.52 18.73
CA LEU A 203 7.39 -17.82 17.51
C LEU A 203 8.70 -18.36 16.92
N ALA A 204 9.71 -18.61 17.75
CA ALA A 204 11.00 -19.18 17.32
C ALA A 204 10.83 -20.58 16.69
N ALA A 205 9.99 -21.43 17.29
CA ALA A 205 9.68 -22.76 16.76
C ALA A 205 8.93 -22.67 15.41
N LEU A 206 7.90 -21.84 15.33
CA LEU A 206 7.11 -21.65 14.10
C LEU A 206 7.97 -21.09 12.96
N SER A 207 8.93 -20.20 13.26
CA SER A 207 9.86 -19.62 12.27
C SER A 207 10.79 -20.66 11.63
N GLN A 208 10.95 -21.82 12.25
CA GLN A 208 11.75 -22.94 11.71
C GLN A 208 10.88 -24.02 11.03
N SER A 209 9.59 -23.79 10.95
CA SER A 209 8.61 -24.73 10.39
C SER A 209 8.16 -24.31 8.98
N PRO A 210 7.49 -25.21 8.22
CA PRO A 210 6.96 -24.88 6.89
C PRO A 210 5.92 -23.75 6.85
N VAL A 211 5.36 -23.34 7.99
CA VAL A 211 4.39 -22.21 8.07
C VAL A 211 5.09 -20.85 8.19
N HIS A 212 6.41 -20.80 8.22
CA HIS A 212 7.18 -19.55 8.21
C HIS A 212 6.77 -18.65 7.07
N SER A 213 6.67 -17.34 7.32
CA SER A 213 6.27 -16.36 6.32
C SER A 213 6.86 -14.97 6.60
N GLY A 214 6.97 -14.14 5.57
CA GLY A 214 7.38 -12.72 5.74
C GLY A 214 6.44 -11.91 6.64
N THR A 215 5.18 -12.31 6.77
CA THR A 215 4.25 -11.72 7.75
C THR A 215 4.66 -12.08 9.17
N MET A 216 5.07 -13.32 9.40
CA MET A 216 5.58 -13.79 10.69
C MET A 216 6.86 -13.06 11.08
N ASP A 217 7.80 -12.89 10.16
CA ASP A 217 9.05 -12.14 10.39
C ASP A 217 8.80 -10.68 10.77
N MET A 218 7.82 -10.07 10.13
CA MET A 218 7.50 -8.65 10.33
C MET A 218 6.72 -8.40 11.61
N ARG A 219 5.70 -9.22 11.91
CA ARG A 219 4.73 -8.95 12.97
C ARG A 219 4.89 -9.81 14.21
N GLY A 220 5.48 -10.97 14.09
CA GLY A 220 5.76 -11.84 15.23
C GLY A 220 6.53 -11.14 16.36
N PRO A 221 7.66 -10.47 16.07
CA PRO A 221 8.40 -9.71 17.09
C PRO A 221 7.57 -8.57 17.72
N LEU A 222 6.70 -7.90 16.96
CA LEU A 222 5.83 -6.84 17.49
C LEU A 222 4.80 -7.42 18.47
N MET A 223 4.20 -8.56 18.11
CA MET A 223 3.21 -9.27 18.95
C MET A 223 3.85 -9.76 20.26
N VAL A 224 5.02 -10.39 20.17
CA VAL A 224 5.74 -10.92 21.35
C VAL A 224 6.19 -9.81 22.29
N SER A 225 6.62 -8.67 21.76
CA SER A 225 7.11 -7.54 22.57
C SER A 225 6.04 -6.56 23.01
N HIS A 226 4.79 -6.69 22.52
CA HIS A 226 3.71 -5.70 22.69
C HIS A 226 4.11 -4.27 22.29
N ARG A 227 5.01 -4.14 21.31
CA ARG A 227 5.46 -2.86 20.76
C ARG A 227 4.98 -2.76 19.32
N PHE A 228 3.93 -1.99 19.10
CA PHE A 228 3.20 -1.97 17.82
C PHE A 228 3.55 -0.73 16.97
N ASP A 229 4.84 -0.39 16.90
CA ASP A 229 5.33 0.67 16.00
C ASP A 229 4.90 0.36 14.56
N PRO A 230 4.14 1.25 13.87
CA PRO A 230 3.45 0.87 12.66
C PRO A 230 4.36 0.72 11.45
N HIS A 231 4.43 -0.48 10.90
CA HIS A 231 4.84 -0.71 9.51
C HIS A 231 3.70 -0.37 8.56
N ILE A 232 2.48 -0.78 8.92
CA ILE A 232 1.21 -0.38 8.30
C ILE A 232 0.19 -0.24 9.42
N ARG A 233 -0.39 0.95 9.56
CA ARG A 233 -1.42 1.20 10.57
C ARG A 233 -2.62 0.28 10.40
N LEU A 234 -3.17 -0.18 11.53
CA LEU A 234 -4.34 -1.04 11.56
C LEU A 234 -5.54 -0.41 10.82
N ASP A 235 -5.79 0.89 10.99
CA ASP A 235 -6.85 1.60 10.27
C ASP A 235 -6.71 1.55 8.74
N LEU A 236 -5.48 1.59 8.22
CA LEU A 236 -5.24 1.44 6.79
C LEU A 236 -5.51 0.00 6.31
N TYR A 237 -5.19 -0.99 7.16
CA TYR A 237 -5.50 -2.38 6.86
C TYR A 237 -7.01 -2.65 6.91
N LEU A 238 -7.69 -2.04 7.88
CA LEU A 238 -9.15 -2.10 8.00
C LEU A 238 -9.83 -1.55 6.75
N LYS A 239 -9.35 -0.41 6.22
CA LYS A 239 -9.78 0.11 4.91
C LYS A 239 -9.57 -0.92 3.80
N ASP A 240 -8.41 -1.57 3.74
CA ASP A 240 -8.09 -2.54 2.69
C ASP A 240 -8.99 -3.78 2.77
N PHE A 241 -9.29 -4.30 3.97
CA PHE A 241 -10.30 -5.35 4.15
C PHE A 241 -11.69 -4.90 3.65
N GLY A 242 -12.09 -3.65 3.94
CA GLY A 242 -13.32 -3.08 3.42
C GLY A 242 -13.36 -3.05 1.88
N LEU A 243 -12.24 -2.73 1.21
CA LEU A 243 -12.14 -2.78 -0.24
C LEU A 243 -12.30 -4.21 -0.79
N MET A 244 -11.71 -5.20 -0.10
CA MET A 244 -11.83 -6.61 -0.47
C MET A 244 -13.26 -7.10 -0.35
N LEU A 245 -13.94 -6.79 0.76
CA LEU A 245 -15.34 -7.18 0.99
C LEU A 245 -16.28 -6.52 -0.03
N LYS A 246 -16.08 -5.24 -0.33
CA LYS A 246 -16.86 -4.53 -1.36
C LYS A 246 -16.66 -5.14 -2.76
N GLU A 247 -15.44 -5.53 -3.10
CA GLU A 247 -15.18 -6.18 -4.38
C GLU A 247 -15.75 -7.60 -4.44
N ALA A 248 -15.68 -8.33 -3.32
CA ALA A 248 -16.28 -9.66 -3.18
C ALA A 248 -17.81 -9.62 -3.32
N GLU A 249 -18.48 -8.64 -2.70
CA GLU A 249 -19.91 -8.41 -2.85
C GLU A 249 -20.29 -8.15 -4.33
N ARG A 250 -19.55 -7.27 -4.99
CA ARG A 250 -19.74 -6.97 -6.43
C ARG A 250 -19.61 -8.21 -7.33
N LEU A 251 -18.75 -9.16 -6.92
CA LEU A 251 -18.50 -10.41 -7.68
C LEU A 251 -19.41 -11.57 -7.25
N GLY A 252 -20.23 -11.41 -6.21
CA GLY A 252 -21.00 -12.50 -5.61
C GLY A 252 -20.11 -13.58 -4.98
N MET A 253 -18.91 -13.24 -4.54
CA MET A 253 -17.92 -14.17 -3.98
C MET A 253 -17.85 -14.04 -2.45
N PRO A 254 -18.03 -15.12 -1.66
CA PRO A 254 -17.89 -15.05 -0.22
C PRO A 254 -16.40 -14.93 0.21
N LEU A 255 -16.11 -14.08 1.20
CA LEU A 255 -14.82 -13.95 1.86
C LEU A 255 -14.97 -14.13 3.39
N PRO A 256 -15.28 -15.35 3.90
CA PRO A 256 -15.58 -15.57 5.32
C PRO A 256 -14.40 -15.18 6.24
N LEU A 257 -13.18 -15.59 5.92
CA LEU A 257 -11.99 -15.25 6.73
C LEU A 257 -11.74 -13.75 6.77
N THR A 258 -11.89 -13.06 5.64
CA THR A 258 -11.74 -11.60 5.57
C THR A 258 -12.81 -10.88 6.37
N SER A 259 -14.04 -11.41 6.40
CA SER A 259 -15.13 -10.84 7.20
C SER A 259 -14.84 -10.92 8.69
N VAL A 260 -14.35 -12.06 9.18
CA VAL A 260 -13.92 -12.23 10.58
C VAL A 260 -12.72 -11.32 10.89
N ALA A 261 -11.72 -11.30 10.01
CA ALA A 261 -10.54 -10.43 10.14
C ALA A 261 -10.93 -8.95 10.24
N HIS A 262 -11.85 -8.50 9.40
CA HIS A 262 -12.37 -7.13 9.44
C HIS A 262 -13.03 -6.82 10.79
N GLN A 263 -13.85 -7.72 11.34
CA GLN A 263 -14.50 -7.53 12.64
C GLN A 263 -13.50 -7.45 13.80
N LEU A 264 -12.48 -8.34 13.82
CA LEU A 264 -11.42 -8.30 14.82
C LEU A 264 -10.63 -6.98 14.76
N CYS A 265 -10.25 -6.55 13.56
CA CYS A 265 -9.57 -5.27 13.38
C CYS A 265 -10.45 -4.08 13.75
N THR A 266 -11.77 -4.15 13.51
CA THR A 266 -12.72 -3.12 13.94
C THR A 266 -12.77 -3.02 15.46
N ALA A 267 -12.82 -4.15 16.17
CA ALA A 267 -12.78 -4.19 17.62
C ALA A 267 -11.47 -3.64 18.18
N THR A 268 -10.34 -4.00 17.56
CA THR A 268 -9.01 -3.53 17.95
C THR A 268 -8.86 -2.02 17.75
N SER A 269 -9.35 -1.49 16.61
CA SER A 269 -9.36 -0.04 16.35
C SER A 269 -10.24 0.71 17.36
N ALA A 270 -11.43 0.18 17.67
CA ALA A 270 -12.34 0.75 18.65
C ALA A 270 -11.76 0.76 20.09
N ALA A 271 -10.88 -0.20 20.41
CA ALA A 271 -10.14 -0.23 21.68
C ALA A 271 -8.98 0.80 21.75
N GLY A 272 -8.74 1.58 20.68
CA GLY A 272 -7.75 2.67 20.65
C GLY A 272 -6.47 2.35 19.87
N HIS A 273 -6.31 1.14 19.31
CA HIS A 273 -5.11 0.68 18.62
C HIS A 273 -5.08 1.01 17.10
N GLY A 274 -6.01 1.84 16.60
CA GLY A 274 -6.12 2.15 15.16
C GLY A 274 -4.86 2.75 14.53
N HIS A 275 -4.06 3.46 15.32
CA HIS A 275 -2.82 4.11 14.85
C HIS A 275 -1.58 3.20 14.90
N GLU A 276 -1.70 2.07 15.58
CA GLU A 276 -0.64 1.07 15.74
C GLU A 276 -0.57 0.12 14.55
N ASP A 277 0.43 -0.77 14.52
CA ASP A 277 0.54 -1.81 13.50
C ASP A 277 -0.63 -2.81 13.61
N LEU A 278 -0.97 -3.45 12.49
CA LEU A 278 -1.93 -4.56 12.45
C LEU A 278 -1.63 -5.64 13.50
N ALA A 279 -0.37 -5.80 13.92
CA ALA A 279 0.04 -6.73 14.98
C ALA A 279 -0.70 -6.49 16.30
N ALA A 280 -1.20 -5.27 16.56
CA ALA A 280 -1.98 -4.93 17.75
C ALA A 280 -3.28 -5.74 17.87
N VAL A 281 -3.73 -6.43 16.80
CA VAL A 281 -4.89 -7.33 16.86
C VAL A 281 -4.74 -8.43 17.93
N ILE A 282 -3.50 -8.78 18.32
CA ILE A 282 -3.24 -9.74 19.40
C ILE A 282 -3.85 -9.28 20.73
N THR A 283 -3.85 -7.98 21.03
CA THR A 283 -4.40 -7.43 22.28
C THR A 283 -5.90 -7.74 22.43
N THR A 284 -6.64 -7.65 21.32
CA THR A 284 -8.07 -8.04 21.31
C THR A 284 -8.25 -9.53 21.55
N LEU A 285 -7.43 -10.37 20.94
CA LEU A 285 -7.50 -11.83 21.12
C LEU A 285 -7.09 -12.25 22.54
N GLU A 286 -6.06 -11.63 23.11
CA GLU A 286 -5.67 -11.83 24.52
C GLU A 286 -6.79 -11.45 25.48
N HIS A 287 -7.43 -10.31 25.26
CA HIS A 287 -8.57 -9.88 26.05
C HIS A 287 -9.72 -10.88 25.98
N LEU A 288 -10.09 -11.34 24.76
CA LEU A 288 -11.13 -12.34 24.54
C LEU A 288 -10.77 -13.71 25.19
N ALA A 289 -9.49 -14.05 25.23
CA ALA A 289 -8.98 -15.26 25.87
C ALA A 289 -8.84 -15.12 27.40
N GLY A 290 -9.08 -13.95 27.99
CA GLY A 290 -8.88 -13.71 29.42
C GLY A 290 -7.40 -13.71 29.83
N ILE A 291 -6.50 -13.43 28.90
CA ILE A 291 -5.09 -13.18 29.19
C ILE A 291 -4.97 -11.71 29.57
N ARG A 292 -4.42 -11.41 30.72
CA ARG A 292 -4.10 -10.03 31.13
C ARG A 292 -2.77 -9.67 30.46
N SER A 293 -2.80 -8.72 29.56
CA SER A 293 -1.63 -8.03 28.99
C SER A 293 -1.00 -7.09 30.01
#